data_61adf7036472cca446f1ff7f93d13dcb
#
_entry.id   61adf7036472cca446f1ff7f93d13dcb
#
_cell.length_a   1.000
_cell.length_b   1.000
_cell.length_c   1.000
_cell.angle_alpha   90.00
_cell.angle_beta   90.00
_cell.angle_gamma   90.00
#
_symmetry.space_group_name_H-M   'P 1'
#
loop_
_entity.id
_entity.type
_entity.pdbx_description
1 polymer ?
#
loop_
_entity_poly.entity_id
_entity_poly.type
_entity_poly.pdbx_seq_one_letter_code
_entity_poly.pdbx_strand_id
1 'polypeptide(L)'
;MSDSDAQDFSRRYARYKPGERPQPSVAGVFIGCDLGRPDSFSALVAIEKIGHSLLTGGAPNAPWATLGGLRQGRSEPPDQPVKLQVRHIERLPSGTPLLAIIGRVRALTPKRSSGARRLVPHYLVVDATGVGLSAIDTFRAAHLQPMPVVIGGDDVSYENGFYRIPKRDLARSVKLLLNKSWLRAANDLPLWDLLKDELRDFAAKISISSGSLWEEAWRDGEYDDLVLAAALACWYALQY
;
A
#
# COMPACT_ATOMS: atom_id res chain seq x y z
N MET A 1 -14.21 -14.88 -1.24
CA MET A 1 -14.55 -13.68 -0.42
C MET A 1 -15.77 -13.03 -1.03
N SER A 2 -16.81 -12.80 -0.26
CA SER A 2 -18.08 -12.26 -0.78
C SER A 2 -17.96 -10.75 -0.99
N ASP A 3 -18.78 -10.20 -1.90
CA ASP A 3 -18.92 -8.73 -2.08
C ASP A 3 -19.30 -8.01 -0.78
N SER A 4 -19.78 -8.76 0.22
CA SER A 4 -20.13 -8.23 1.54
C SER A 4 -18.93 -7.72 2.33
N ASP A 5 -17.75 -8.36 2.21
CA ASP A 5 -16.56 -8.00 2.99
C ASP A 5 -15.94 -6.68 2.52
N ALA A 6 -15.91 -6.47 1.20
CA ALA A 6 -15.45 -5.22 0.62
C ALA A 6 -16.43 -4.05 0.89
N GLN A 7 -17.73 -4.34 0.97
CA GLN A 7 -18.76 -3.37 1.34
C GLN A 7 -18.69 -3.00 2.82
N ASP A 8 -18.36 -3.95 3.71
CA ASP A 8 -18.18 -3.67 5.14
C ASP A 8 -16.95 -2.80 5.41
N PHE A 9 -15.86 -3.04 4.68
CA PHE A 9 -14.68 -2.17 4.70
C PHE A 9 -15.07 -0.72 4.37
N SER A 10 -15.80 -0.50 3.27
CA SER A 10 -16.26 0.83 2.85
C SER A 10 -17.23 1.48 3.85
N ARG A 11 -18.07 0.69 4.51
CA ARG A 11 -19.07 1.18 5.49
C ARG A 11 -18.44 1.64 6.80
N ARG A 12 -17.34 1.04 7.24
CA ARG A 12 -16.64 1.44 8.48
C ARG A 12 -16.12 2.86 8.41
N TYR A 13 -15.76 3.37 7.23
CA TYR A 13 -15.30 4.74 7.03
C TYR A 13 -16.43 5.76 6.85
N ALA A 14 -17.65 5.30 6.58
CA ALA A 14 -18.81 6.16 6.38
C ALA A 14 -19.49 6.60 7.69
N ARG A 15 -19.16 6.01 8.85
CA ARG A 15 -19.91 6.24 10.10
C ARG A 15 -18.99 6.74 11.22
N TYR A 16 -18.93 8.06 11.38
CA TYR A 16 -18.55 8.69 12.64
C TYR A 16 -19.81 9.27 13.29
N LYS A 17 -20.21 8.75 14.43
CA LYS A 17 -21.29 9.35 15.24
C LYS A 17 -20.69 10.38 16.18
N PRO A 18 -21.22 11.62 16.23
CA PRO A 18 -20.80 12.61 17.23
C PRO A 18 -21.15 12.08 18.63
N GLY A 19 -20.16 12.03 19.53
CA GLY A 19 -20.37 11.68 20.94
C GLY A 19 -19.66 10.40 21.42
N GLU A 20 -19.07 9.59 20.55
CA GLU A 20 -18.22 8.48 20.98
C GLU A 20 -16.82 8.98 21.35
N ARG A 21 -16.18 8.33 22.36
CA ARG A 21 -14.78 8.63 22.72
C ARG A 21 -13.94 8.65 21.45
N PRO A 22 -12.98 9.60 21.31
CA PRO A 22 -12.17 9.69 20.13
C PRO A 22 -11.46 8.33 19.92
N GLN A 23 -11.97 7.54 18.99
CA GLN A 23 -11.24 6.41 18.45
C GLN A 23 -9.92 6.95 17.89
N PRO A 24 -8.82 6.21 18.00
CA PRO A 24 -7.57 6.65 17.39
C PRO A 24 -7.86 7.02 15.95
N SER A 25 -7.60 8.28 15.61
CA SER A 25 -7.97 8.82 14.30
C SER A 25 -7.18 8.08 13.21
N VAL A 26 -7.87 7.62 12.18
CA VAL A 26 -7.19 7.10 10.99
C VAL A 26 -6.64 8.28 10.21
N ALA A 27 -5.32 8.36 10.08
CA ALA A 27 -4.64 9.43 9.35
C ALA A 27 -4.74 9.24 7.84
N GLY A 28 -4.77 7.98 7.37
CA GLY A 28 -4.90 7.64 5.96
C GLY A 28 -5.06 6.14 5.75
N VAL A 29 -5.57 5.76 4.58
CA VAL A 29 -5.65 4.39 4.09
C VAL A 29 -4.75 4.25 2.88
N PHE A 30 -3.92 3.24 2.87
CA PHE A 30 -2.93 2.96 1.84
C PHE A 30 -3.26 1.61 1.22
N ILE A 31 -3.57 1.63 -0.07
CA ILE A 31 -3.91 0.44 -0.84
C ILE A 31 -2.73 0.13 -1.75
N GLY A 32 -2.02 -0.94 -1.48
CA GLY A 32 -1.01 -1.47 -2.38
C GLY A 32 -1.65 -2.44 -3.36
N CYS A 33 -1.29 -2.31 -4.61
CA CYS A 33 -1.77 -3.15 -5.70
C CYS A 33 -0.58 -3.66 -6.49
N ASP A 34 -0.39 -4.98 -6.49
CA ASP A 34 0.50 -5.67 -7.40
C ASP A 34 -0.31 -6.24 -8.55
N LEU A 35 0.09 -5.92 -9.77
CA LEU A 35 -0.60 -6.35 -10.99
C LEU A 35 0.14 -7.55 -11.58
N GLY A 36 -0.45 -8.73 -11.40
CA GLY A 36 0.07 -9.94 -11.99
C GLY A 36 0.05 -9.94 -13.53
N ARG A 37 0.99 -10.66 -14.11
CA ARG A 37 0.97 -11.03 -15.52
C ARG A 37 -0.14 -12.06 -15.78
N PRO A 38 -0.46 -12.40 -17.04
CA PRO A 38 -1.52 -13.36 -17.33
C PRO A 38 -1.40 -14.72 -16.64
N ASP A 39 -0.19 -15.11 -16.28
CA ASP A 39 0.18 -16.37 -15.63
C ASP A 39 0.46 -16.24 -14.13
N SER A 40 0.36 -15.04 -13.58
CA SER A 40 0.61 -14.77 -12.15
C SER A 40 -0.61 -14.16 -11.46
N PHE A 41 -0.64 -14.24 -10.13
CA PHE A 41 -1.68 -13.62 -9.32
C PHE A 41 -1.52 -12.10 -9.28
N SER A 42 -2.62 -11.41 -9.02
CA SER A 42 -2.60 -10.01 -8.60
C SER A 42 -2.96 -9.93 -7.12
N ALA A 43 -2.46 -8.93 -6.43
CA ALA A 43 -2.73 -8.77 -5.00
C ALA A 43 -3.15 -7.35 -4.63
N LEU A 44 -4.02 -7.27 -3.62
CA LEU A 44 -4.47 -6.04 -2.99
C LEU A 44 -4.27 -6.13 -1.48
N VAL A 45 -3.59 -5.14 -0.91
CA VAL A 45 -3.45 -5.02 0.55
C VAL A 45 -3.83 -3.60 0.96
N ALA A 46 -4.81 -3.47 1.85
CA ALA A 46 -5.19 -2.16 2.39
C ALA A 46 -4.76 -2.02 3.85
N ILE A 47 -4.07 -0.93 4.14
CA ILE A 47 -3.46 -0.62 5.43
C ILE A 47 -3.93 0.73 5.92
N GLU A 48 -4.39 0.80 7.17
CA GLU A 48 -4.67 2.05 7.88
C GLU A 48 -3.45 2.53 8.64
N LYS A 49 -3.15 3.80 8.53
CA LYS A 49 -2.24 4.49 9.44
C LYS A 49 -3.04 5.09 10.59
N ILE A 50 -2.76 4.65 11.80
CA ILE A 50 -3.41 5.11 13.02
C ILE A 50 -2.53 6.18 13.66
N GLY A 51 -3.10 7.34 13.95
CA GLY A 51 -2.38 8.45 14.58
C GLY A 51 -3.19 9.73 14.59
N HIS A 52 -2.63 10.77 15.18
CA HIS A 52 -3.23 12.09 15.07
C HIS A 52 -3.09 12.57 13.62
N SER A 53 -4.22 12.89 13.00
CA SER A 53 -4.22 13.53 11.69
C SER A 53 -3.46 14.86 11.80
N LEU A 54 -2.27 14.90 11.24
CA LEU A 54 -1.52 16.14 11.03
C LEU A 54 -2.13 16.99 9.90
N LEU A 55 -3.47 17.06 9.83
CA LEU A 55 -4.12 18.04 8.99
C LEU A 55 -4.05 19.41 9.66
N THR A 56 -2.84 19.90 9.90
CA THR A 56 -2.58 21.32 10.03
C THR A 56 -2.52 21.91 8.62
N GLY A 57 -3.67 22.31 8.10
CA GLY A 57 -3.77 23.44 7.18
C GLY A 57 -3.24 23.31 5.75
N GLY A 58 -2.83 22.14 5.27
CA GLY A 58 -2.40 21.97 3.88
C GLY A 58 -3.48 21.22 3.09
N ALA A 59 -4.05 21.83 2.06
CA ALA A 59 -4.98 21.16 1.16
C ALA A 59 -4.31 19.94 0.50
N PRO A 60 -5.03 18.78 0.38
CA PRO A 60 -4.48 17.56 -0.23
C PRO A 60 -4.40 17.65 -1.77
N ASN A 61 -4.21 18.85 -2.31
CA ASN A 61 -4.37 19.09 -3.75
C ASN A 61 -3.11 18.83 -4.58
N ALA A 62 -2.02 18.40 -3.96
CA ALA A 62 -0.88 17.97 -4.74
C ALA A 62 0.02 17.05 -3.89
N PRO A 63 -0.21 15.72 -3.89
CA PRO A 63 0.71 14.79 -3.25
C PRO A 63 2.15 14.97 -3.76
N TRP A 64 2.31 15.40 -5.00
CA TRP A 64 3.58 15.62 -5.69
C TRP A 64 4.18 17.03 -5.48
N ALA A 65 3.38 18.07 -5.18
CA ALA A 65 3.93 19.40 -4.92
C ALA A 65 4.64 19.49 -3.56
N THR A 66 4.23 18.65 -2.60
CA THR A 66 4.93 18.52 -1.31
C THR A 66 6.11 17.56 -1.40
N LEU A 67 6.19 16.75 -2.46
CA LEU A 67 7.26 15.77 -2.69
C LEU A 67 8.57 16.38 -3.22
N GLY A 68 8.58 17.65 -3.61
CA GLY A 68 9.84 18.42 -3.64
C GLY A 68 10.49 18.54 -2.27
N GLY A 69 9.80 18.12 -1.24
CA GLY A 69 10.27 17.92 0.13
C GLY A 69 10.47 16.47 0.54
N LEU A 70 10.39 15.48 -0.35
CA LEU A 70 11.10 14.22 -0.12
C LEU A 70 12.56 14.61 -0.01
N ARG A 71 12.98 14.89 1.21
CA ARG A 71 14.36 15.13 1.52
C ARG A 71 15.13 13.93 0.98
N GLN A 72 15.84 14.17 -0.11
CA GLN A 72 16.88 13.29 -0.55
C GLN A 72 17.60 12.83 0.72
N GLY A 73 17.51 11.53 1.04
CA GLY A 73 18.30 10.95 2.09
C GLY A 73 17.67 10.70 3.46
N ARG A 74 16.34 10.75 3.67
CA ARG A 74 15.80 10.15 4.90
C ARG A 74 15.68 8.63 4.76
N SER A 75 16.82 7.99 4.96
CA SER A 75 16.89 6.57 5.33
C SER A 75 16.64 6.35 6.84
N GLU A 76 16.35 7.40 7.59
CA GLU A 76 16.13 7.29 9.03
C GLU A 76 14.68 6.95 9.32
N PRO A 77 14.43 5.93 10.18
CA PRO A 77 13.09 5.59 10.61
C PRO A 77 12.42 6.79 11.31
N PRO A 78 11.09 6.92 11.25
CA PRO A 78 10.39 7.98 11.95
C PRO A 78 10.70 7.91 13.45
N ASP A 79 10.97 9.05 14.08
CA ASP A 79 11.31 9.18 15.51
C ASP A 79 10.17 8.72 16.43
N GLN A 80 8.94 8.69 15.91
CA GLN A 80 7.75 8.29 16.67
C GLN A 80 7.17 6.97 16.16
N PRO A 81 6.59 6.16 17.06
CA PRO A 81 5.96 4.91 16.69
C PRO A 81 4.84 5.12 15.64
N VAL A 82 4.98 4.46 14.50
CA VAL A 82 3.94 4.39 13.48
C VAL A 82 3.07 3.16 13.76
N LYS A 83 1.76 3.33 13.80
CA LYS A 83 0.84 2.21 13.95
C LYS A 83 0.13 1.98 12.63
N LEU A 84 0.43 0.87 11.98
CA LEU A 84 -0.20 0.43 10.75
C LEU A 84 -1.07 -0.79 11.03
N GLN A 85 -2.31 -0.76 10.56
CA GLN A 85 -3.25 -1.87 10.67
C GLN A 85 -3.64 -2.37 9.28
N VAL A 86 -3.31 -3.62 8.98
CA VAL A 86 -3.81 -4.29 7.79
C VAL A 86 -5.30 -4.57 7.97
N ARG A 87 -6.11 -4.14 7.01
CA ARG A 87 -7.57 -4.24 7.06
C ARG A 87 -8.14 -5.12 5.97
N HIS A 88 -7.40 -5.28 4.90
CA HIS A 88 -7.83 -6.09 3.77
C HIS A 88 -6.62 -6.73 3.11
N ILE A 89 -6.75 -7.99 2.77
CA ILE A 89 -5.78 -8.77 2.00
C ILE A 89 -6.57 -9.57 0.97
N GLU A 90 -6.18 -9.48 -0.28
CA GLU A 90 -6.83 -10.21 -1.35
C GLU A 90 -5.79 -10.66 -2.38
N ARG A 91 -5.82 -11.94 -2.73
CA ARG A 91 -5.10 -12.52 -3.85
C ARG A 91 -6.10 -12.85 -4.93
N LEU A 92 -5.95 -12.25 -6.09
CA LEU A 92 -6.82 -12.44 -7.24
C LEU A 92 -6.24 -13.51 -8.17
N PRO A 93 -7.09 -14.39 -8.72
CA PRO A 93 -6.62 -15.45 -9.60
C PRO A 93 -5.80 -14.93 -10.77
N SER A 94 -4.86 -15.76 -11.22
CA SER A 94 -4.10 -15.55 -12.47
C SER A 94 -5.06 -15.25 -13.63
N GLY A 95 -4.69 -14.31 -14.48
CA GLY A 95 -5.52 -13.88 -15.60
C GLY A 95 -6.72 -13.01 -15.23
N THR A 96 -6.86 -12.55 -13.98
CA THR A 96 -7.93 -11.61 -13.62
C THR A 96 -7.85 -10.35 -14.47
N PRO A 97 -8.92 -9.98 -15.21
CA PRO A 97 -8.91 -8.80 -16.06
C PRO A 97 -8.67 -7.51 -15.26
N LEU A 98 -7.91 -6.58 -15.82
CA LEU A 98 -7.57 -5.30 -15.18
C LEU A 98 -8.82 -4.53 -14.70
N LEU A 99 -9.91 -4.54 -15.49
CA LEU A 99 -11.16 -3.89 -15.10
C LEU A 99 -11.79 -4.53 -13.85
N ALA A 100 -11.64 -5.84 -13.67
CA ALA A 100 -12.09 -6.52 -12.46
C ALA A 100 -11.24 -6.10 -11.25
N ILE A 101 -9.91 -6.00 -11.41
CA ILE A 101 -9.00 -5.49 -10.37
C ILE A 101 -9.40 -4.05 -9.98
N ILE A 102 -9.63 -3.19 -10.96
CA ILE A 102 -10.11 -1.81 -10.74
C ILE A 102 -11.43 -1.79 -9.97
N GLY A 103 -12.35 -2.70 -10.28
CA GLY A 103 -13.61 -2.87 -9.54
C GLY A 103 -13.37 -3.19 -8.06
N ARG A 104 -12.42 -4.07 -7.76
CA ARG A 104 -12.03 -4.41 -6.38
C ARG A 104 -11.40 -3.22 -5.65
N VAL A 105 -10.46 -2.51 -6.28
CA VAL A 105 -9.87 -1.28 -5.71
C VAL A 105 -10.94 -0.24 -5.41
N ARG A 106 -11.91 -0.04 -6.31
CA ARG A 106 -13.04 0.87 -6.08
C ARG A 106 -13.90 0.48 -4.88
N ALA A 107 -14.08 -0.81 -4.64
CA ALA A 107 -14.81 -1.30 -3.48
C ALA A 107 -14.09 -0.99 -2.16
N LEU A 108 -12.76 -0.95 -2.19
CA LEU A 108 -11.91 -0.57 -1.05
C LEU A 108 -11.82 0.95 -0.85
N THR A 109 -12.18 1.74 -1.86
CA THR A 109 -12.13 3.19 -1.80
C THR A 109 -13.49 3.74 -1.38
N PRO A 110 -13.64 4.45 -0.26
CA PRO A 110 -14.93 4.97 0.19
C PRO A 110 -15.53 5.93 -0.82
N LYS A 111 -16.81 5.73 -1.10
CA LYS A 111 -17.59 6.70 -1.85
C LYS A 111 -17.80 7.94 -0.98
N ARG A 112 -17.71 9.13 -1.60
CA ARG A 112 -18.12 10.38 -0.94
C ARG A 112 -19.61 10.26 -0.57
N SER A 113 -19.91 10.06 0.71
CA SER A 113 -21.28 10.21 1.17
C SER A 113 -21.55 11.69 1.44
N SER A 114 -22.66 12.18 0.91
CA SER A 114 -23.17 13.52 1.23
C SER A 114 -23.41 13.59 2.74
N GLY A 115 -22.58 14.34 3.47
CA GLY A 115 -22.72 14.54 4.92
C GLY A 115 -21.56 14.06 5.79
N ALA A 116 -20.56 13.37 5.27
CA ALA A 116 -19.36 13.04 6.05
C ALA A 116 -18.52 14.30 6.30
N ARG A 117 -18.42 14.73 7.55
CA ARG A 117 -17.65 15.92 7.96
C ARG A 117 -16.16 15.82 7.64
N ARG A 118 -15.61 14.62 7.43
CA ARG A 118 -14.20 14.40 7.12
C ARG A 118 -14.01 13.06 6.39
N LEU A 119 -13.42 13.11 5.21
CA LEU A 119 -12.99 11.91 4.50
C LEU A 119 -11.59 11.53 4.96
N VAL A 120 -11.39 10.25 5.27
CA VAL A 120 -10.04 9.72 5.47
C VAL A 120 -9.34 9.69 4.11
N PRO A 121 -8.14 10.26 3.96
CA PRO A 121 -7.41 10.20 2.71
C PRO A 121 -7.11 8.76 2.30
N HIS A 122 -7.25 8.45 1.01
CA HIS A 122 -6.95 7.15 0.44
C HIS A 122 -5.88 7.30 -0.63
N TYR A 123 -4.90 6.42 -0.57
CA TYR A 123 -3.76 6.40 -1.48
C TYR A 123 -3.69 5.03 -2.13
N LEU A 124 -3.74 4.99 -3.44
CA LEU A 124 -3.60 3.78 -4.24
C LEU A 124 -2.17 3.75 -4.80
N VAL A 125 -1.38 2.79 -4.37
CA VAL A 125 0.00 2.59 -4.82
C VAL A 125 0.04 1.33 -5.68
N VAL A 126 0.40 1.48 -6.96
CA VAL A 126 0.32 0.41 -7.95
C VAL A 126 1.71 0.05 -8.45
N ASP A 127 2.06 -1.23 -8.42
CA ASP A 127 3.24 -1.70 -9.15
C ASP A 127 3.01 -1.55 -10.65
N ALA A 128 3.79 -0.65 -11.26
CA ALA A 128 3.79 -0.41 -12.69
C ALA A 128 4.97 -1.11 -13.40
N THR A 129 5.74 -1.94 -12.68
CA THR A 129 6.85 -2.70 -13.24
C THR A 129 6.33 -3.74 -14.22
N GLY A 130 6.58 -3.56 -15.51
CA GLY A 130 6.17 -4.52 -16.55
C GLY A 130 4.77 -4.34 -17.15
N VAL A 131 3.83 -3.65 -16.46
CA VAL A 131 2.47 -3.42 -16.98
C VAL A 131 2.34 -2.11 -17.76
N GLY A 132 3.27 -1.19 -17.53
CA GLY A 132 3.40 0.05 -18.28
C GLY A 132 2.29 1.08 -18.04
N LEU A 133 2.37 2.17 -18.81
CA LEU A 133 1.47 3.33 -18.73
C LEU A 133 0.01 2.99 -18.98
N SER A 134 -0.28 2.04 -19.89
CA SER A 134 -1.66 1.71 -20.27
C SER A 134 -2.51 1.20 -19.12
N ALA A 135 -1.92 0.43 -18.21
CA ALA A 135 -2.64 -0.01 -17.00
C ALA A 135 -2.95 1.18 -16.08
N ILE A 136 -1.98 2.06 -15.87
CA ILE A 136 -2.15 3.27 -15.04
C ILE A 136 -3.21 4.21 -15.64
N ASP A 137 -3.22 4.38 -16.96
CA ASP A 137 -4.24 5.20 -17.63
C ASP A 137 -5.65 4.58 -17.52
N THR A 138 -5.75 3.26 -17.50
CA THR A 138 -7.03 2.58 -17.26
C THR A 138 -7.56 2.86 -15.84
N PHE A 139 -6.69 2.87 -14.81
CA PHE A 139 -7.07 3.30 -13.46
C PHE A 139 -7.54 4.77 -13.44
N ARG A 140 -6.82 5.66 -14.13
CA ARG A 140 -7.19 7.09 -14.23
C ARG A 140 -8.51 7.30 -14.95
N ALA A 141 -8.76 6.57 -16.04
CA ALA A 141 -10.04 6.59 -16.76
C ALA A 141 -11.21 6.10 -15.87
N ALA A 142 -10.92 5.23 -14.91
CA ALA A 142 -11.87 4.80 -13.89
C ALA A 142 -12.00 5.78 -12.71
N HIS A 143 -11.49 7.02 -12.83
CA HIS A 143 -11.49 8.05 -11.78
C HIS A 143 -10.76 7.67 -10.49
N LEU A 144 -9.82 6.75 -10.57
CA LEU A 144 -8.88 6.46 -9.51
C LEU A 144 -7.60 7.28 -9.71
N GLN A 145 -6.91 7.58 -8.62
CA GLN A 145 -5.66 8.33 -8.64
C GLN A 145 -4.50 7.42 -8.21
N PRO A 146 -4.02 6.53 -9.09
CA PRO A 146 -2.92 5.65 -8.75
C PRO A 146 -1.63 6.43 -8.60
N MET A 147 -0.84 6.03 -7.62
CA MET A 147 0.56 6.37 -7.46
C MET A 147 1.39 5.24 -8.09
N PRO A 148 1.85 5.37 -9.32
CA PRO A 148 2.55 4.29 -9.99
C PRO A 148 4.00 4.20 -9.48
N VAL A 149 4.42 2.99 -9.21
CA VAL A 149 5.75 2.65 -8.74
C VAL A 149 6.42 1.69 -9.71
N VAL A 150 7.63 2.00 -10.13
CA VAL A 150 8.52 1.08 -10.83
C VAL A 150 9.55 0.58 -9.84
N ILE A 151 9.55 -0.72 -9.57
CA ILE A 151 10.46 -1.33 -8.62
C ILE A 151 11.80 -1.59 -9.31
N GLY A 152 12.86 -0.93 -8.81
CA GLY A 152 14.22 -1.05 -9.34
C GLY A 152 15.03 0.23 -9.20
N GLY A 153 16.28 0.18 -9.67
CA GLY A 153 17.22 1.30 -9.54
C GLY A 153 17.97 1.31 -8.23
N ASP A 154 18.87 2.30 -8.07
CA ASP A 154 19.74 2.41 -6.92
C ASP A 154 19.21 3.37 -5.86
N ASP A 155 18.48 4.40 -6.27
CA ASP A 155 17.92 5.41 -5.38
C ASP A 155 16.43 5.65 -5.66
N VAL A 156 15.73 6.15 -4.63
CA VAL A 156 14.35 6.58 -4.80
C VAL A 156 14.33 7.83 -5.63
N SER A 157 13.60 7.79 -6.75
CA SER A 157 13.39 8.97 -7.61
C SER A 157 11.92 9.09 -8.01
N TYR A 158 11.56 10.28 -8.50
CA TYR A 158 10.25 10.55 -9.08
C TYR A 158 10.44 11.24 -10.41
N GLU A 159 10.09 10.53 -11.47
CA GLU A 159 10.27 11.00 -12.85
C GLU A 159 9.07 10.64 -13.71
N ASN A 160 8.64 11.58 -14.55
CA ASN A 160 7.54 11.39 -15.49
C ASN A 160 6.22 10.87 -14.87
N GLY A 161 5.96 11.21 -13.61
CA GLY A 161 4.75 10.79 -12.91
C GLY A 161 4.84 9.40 -12.26
N PHE A 162 6.04 8.79 -12.21
CA PHE A 162 6.32 7.49 -11.61
C PHE A 162 7.33 7.63 -10.48
N TYR A 163 7.12 6.86 -9.41
CA TYR A 163 8.17 6.58 -8.46
C TYR A 163 9.03 5.43 -8.98
N ARG A 164 10.34 5.59 -8.84
CA ARG A 164 11.28 4.48 -8.95
C ARG A 164 11.76 4.18 -7.54
N ILE A 165 11.60 2.94 -7.10
CA ILE A 165 11.92 2.54 -5.73
C ILE A 165 12.81 1.31 -5.76
N PRO A 166 14.02 1.39 -5.17
CA PRO A 166 14.87 0.21 -5.01
C PRO A 166 14.15 -0.87 -4.19
N LYS A 167 14.27 -2.11 -4.59
CA LYS A 167 13.71 -3.25 -3.85
C LYS A 167 14.13 -3.26 -2.39
N ARG A 168 15.41 -2.91 -2.13
CA ARG A 168 15.95 -2.81 -0.76
C ARG A 168 15.18 -1.83 0.13
N ASP A 169 14.61 -0.76 -0.42
CA ASP A 169 13.91 0.25 0.37
C ASP A 169 12.49 -0.21 0.71
N LEU A 170 11.82 -0.95 -0.17
CA LEU A 170 10.59 -1.66 0.15
C LEU A 170 10.82 -2.65 1.29
N ALA A 171 11.87 -3.44 1.18
CA ALA A 171 12.23 -4.43 2.17
C ALA A 171 12.64 -3.84 3.52
N ARG A 172 13.39 -2.76 3.51
CA ARG A 172 13.74 -2.03 4.74
C ARG A 172 12.49 -1.52 5.45
N SER A 173 11.51 -1.01 4.70
CA SER A 173 10.23 -0.55 5.24
C SER A 173 9.49 -1.68 5.95
N VAL A 174 9.37 -2.84 5.31
CA VAL A 174 8.73 -4.03 5.88
C VAL A 174 9.50 -4.50 7.13
N LYS A 175 10.83 -4.65 7.03
CA LYS A 175 11.67 -5.08 8.14
C LYS A 175 11.55 -4.16 9.36
N LEU A 176 11.56 -2.84 9.14
CA LEU A 176 11.35 -1.86 10.20
C LEU A 176 10.01 -2.09 10.91
N LEU A 177 8.94 -2.21 10.15
CA LEU A 177 7.58 -2.35 10.69
C LEU A 177 7.40 -3.66 11.47
N LEU A 178 7.96 -4.76 10.97
CA LEU A 178 7.95 -6.05 11.65
C LEU A 178 8.77 -6.02 12.95
N ASN A 179 10.01 -5.54 12.89
CA ASN A 179 10.91 -5.50 14.05
C ASN A 179 10.38 -4.59 15.17
N LYS A 180 9.70 -3.52 14.83
CA LYS A 180 9.08 -2.60 15.80
C LYS A 180 7.68 -3.02 16.21
N SER A 181 7.13 -4.10 15.64
CA SER A 181 5.72 -4.50 15.84
C SER A 181 4.72 -3.38 15.54
N TRP A 182 5.07 -2.55 14.55
CA TRP A 182 4.25 -1.42 14.11
C TRP A 182 3.21 -1.81 13.07
N LEU A 183 3.39 -2.96 12.39
CA LEU A 183 2.41 -3.55 11.47
C LEU A 183 1.61 -4.61 12.22
N ARG A 184 0.29 -4.48 12.23
CA ARG A 184 -0.64 -5.39 12.88
C ARG A 184 -1.86 -5.66 12.00
N ALA A 185 -2.57 -6.74 12.28
CA ALA A 185 -3.87 -7.06 11.70
C ALA A 185 -4.79 -7.63 12.80
N ALA A 186 -6.08 -7.74 12.50
CA ALA A 186 -6.98 -8.56 13.30
C ALA A 186 -6.59 -10.03 13.14
N ASN A 187 -6.76 -10.83 14.21
CA ASN A 187 -6.36 -12.25 14.19
C ASN A 187 -7.20 -13.08 13.22
N ASP A 188 -8.41 -12.64 12.93
CA ASP A 188 -9.37 -13.29 12.03
C ASP A 188 -9.32 -12.77 10.59
N LEU A 189 -8.34 -11.90 10.27
CA LEU A 189 -8.21 -11.37 8.91
C LEU A 189 -7.73 -12.48 7.96
N PRO A 190 -8.52 -12.78 6.90
CA PRO A 190 -8.13 -13.79 5.93
C PRO A 190 -6.76 -13.49 5.31
N LEU A 191 -5.98 -14.54 5.05
CA LEU A 191 -4.62 -14.49 4.50
C LEU A 191 -3.57 -13.75 5.37
N TRP A 192 -3.94 -13.32 6.60
CA TRP A 192 -2.98 -12.59 7.44
C TRP A 192 -1.80 -13.44 7.86
N ASP A 193 -2.03 -14.67 8.25
CA ASP A 193 -0.92 -15.57 8.66
C ASP A 193 0.00 -15.86 7.47
N LEU A 194 -0.58 -16.12 6.29
CA LEU A 194 0.19 -16.31 5.06
C LEU A 194 1.04 -15.07 4.74
N LEU A 195 0.43 -13.88 4.68
CA LEU A 195 1.15 -12.63 4.42
C LEU A 195 2.25 -12.38 5.45
N LYS A 196 1.98 -12.65 6.72
CA LYS A 196 2.95 -12.46 7.80
C LYS A 196 4.19 -13.35 7.64
N ASP A 197 3.97 -14.59 7.25
CA ASP A 197 5.07 -15.55 7.03
C ASP A 197 5.85 -15.18 5.76
N GLU A 198 5.18 -14.87 4.65
CA GLU A 198 5.81 -14.36 3.43
C GLU A 198 6.62 -13.07 3.68
N LEU A 199 6.10 -12.11 4.48
CA LEU A 199 6.82 -10.88 4.84
C LEU A 199 8.08 -11.16 5.69
N ARG A 200 8.03 -12.15 6.57
CA ARG A 200 9.22 -12.56 7.36
C ARG A 200 10.29 -13.19 6.48
N ASP A 201 9.88 -14.08 5.59
CA ASP A 201 10.79 -14.74 4.65
C ASP A 201 11.44 -13.71 3.72
N PHE A 202 10.66 -12.77 3.23
CA PHE A 202 11.13 -11.65 2.45
C PHE A 202 12.17 -10.81 3.20
N ALA A 203 11.88 -10.41 4.43
CA ALA A 203 12.79 -9.63 5.27
C ALA A 203 14.07 -10.42 5.62
N ALA A 204 13.98 -11.75 5.78
CA ALA A 204 15.11 -12.62 6.06
C ALA A 204 16.03 -12.76 4.84
N LYS A 205 15.48 -13.03 3.66
CA LYS A 205 16.24 -13.15 2.39
C LYS A 205 17.11 -11.91 2.14
N ILE A 206 16.58 -10.71 2.39
CA ILE A 206 17.30 -9.45 2.19
C ILE A 206 18.40 -9.23 3.23
N SER A 207 18.24 -9.77 4.43
CA SER A 207 19.26 -9.64 5.50
C SER A 207 20.51 -10.47 5.22
N ILE A 208 20.40 -11.54 4.44
CA ILE A 208 21.49 -12.48 4.13
C ILE A 208 22.28 -12.02 2.91
N SER A 209 21.64 -11.30 2.00
CA SER A 209 22.20 -10.92 0.71
C SER A 209 22.77 -9.50 0.74
N SER A 210 23.97 -9.34 1.28
CA SER A 210 24.77 -8.11 1.07
C SER A 210 25.54 -8.26 -0.25
N GLY A 211 24.92 -7.84 -1.37
CA GLY A 211 25.56 -7.89 -2.68
C GLY A 211 24.59 -8.14 -3.85
N SER A 212 25.09 -8.20 -5.07
CA SER A 212 24.31 -8.36 -6.31
C SER A 212 23.48 -9.66 -6.42
N LEU A 213 23.77 -10.65 -5.59
CA LEU A 213 23.08 -11.96 -5.56
C LEU A 213 21.62 -11.89 -5.07
N TRP A 214 21.22 -10.82 -4.39
CA TRP A 214 19.84 -10.69 -3.88
C TRP A 214 18.82 -10.37 -4.98
N GLU A 215 19.24 -9.80 -6.11
CA GLU A 215 18.36 -9.54 -7.24
C GLU A 215 17.90 -10.83 -7.94
N GLU A 216 18.74 -11.87 -7.96
CA GLU A 216 18.40 -13.17 -8.50
C GLU A 216 17.47 -13.95 -7.55
N ALA A 217 17.72 -13.94 -6.26
CA ALA A 217 16.88 -14.63 -5.27
C ALA A 217 15.43 -14.11 -5.22
N TRP A 218 15.20 -12.89 -5.67
CA TRP A 218 13.86 -12.32 -5.77
C TRP A 218 13.10 -12.78 -7.03
N ARG A 219 13.81 -13.10 -8.11
CA ARG A 219 13.17 -13.52 -9.39
C ARG A 219 12.56 -14.91 -9.32
N ASP A 220 13.01 -15.72 -8.38
CA ASP A 220 12.60 -17.13 -8.22
C ASP A 220 11.45 -17.33 -7.21
N GLY A 221 10.95 -16.26 -6.60
CA GLY A 221 9.82 -16.32 -5.65
C GLY A 221 8.50 -16.46 -6.39
N GLU A 222 7.95 -17.66 -6.38
CA GLU A 222 6.72 -18.06 -7.08
C GLU A 222 5.45 -17.36 -6.52
N TYR A 223 5.55 -16.61 -5.38
CA TYR A 223 4.41 -16.06 -4.64
C TYR A 223 4.71 -14.73 -3.92
N ASP A 224 5.31 -13.76 -4.59
CA ASP A 224 5.66 -12.46 -3.96
C ASP A 224 4.56 -11.38 -4.09
N ASP A 225 3.42 -11.69 -4.70
CA ASP A 225 2.36 -10.75 -5.01
C ASP A 225 1.76 -10.07 -3.76
N LEU A 226 1.45 -10.83 -2.70
CA LEU A 226 0.94 -10.27 -1.44
C LEU A 226 2.00 -9.42 -0.74
N VAL A 227 3.25 -9.87 -0.76
CA VAL A 227 4.38 -9.16 -0.17
C VAL A 227 4.61 -7.83 -0.87
N LEU A 228 4.59 -7.82 -2.21
CA LEU A 228 4.77 -6.60 -3.00
C LEU A 228 3.65 -5.61 -2.75
N ALA A 229 2.40 -6.04 -2.79
CA ALA A 229 1.26 -5.19 -2.49
C ALA A 229 1.36 -4.59 -1.06
N ALA A 230 1.70 -5.41 -0.07
CA ALA A 230 1.88 -4.95 1.31
C ALA A 230 3.07 -3.99 1.44
N ALA A 231 4.22 -4.31 0.81
CA ALA A 231 5.42 -3.49 0.87
C ALA A 231 5.22 -2.10 0.26
N LEU A 232 4.51 -2.00 -0.87
CA LEU A 232 4.14 -0.73 -1.51
C LEU A 232 3.27 0.13 -0.59
N ALA A 233 2.22 -0.46 0.00
CA ALA A 233 1.36 0.25 0.94
C ALA A 233 2.13 0.70 2.20
N CYS A 234 2.96 -0.16 2.77
CA CYS A 234 3.80 0.13 3.93
C CYS A 234 4.81 1.25 3.64
N TRP A 235 5.52 1.13 2.52
CA TRP A 235 6.52 2.12 2.12
C TRP A 235 5.89 3.50 2.02
N TYR A 236 4.77 3.60 1.30
CA TYR A 236 4.12 4.89 1.12
C TYR A 236 3.53 5.44 2.42
N ALA A 237 2.97 4.59 3.28
CA ALA A 237 2.47 4.98 4.59
C ALA A 237 3.56 5.55 5.52
N LEU A 238 4.82 5.11 5.36
CA LEU A 238 5.96 5.65 6.11
C LEU A 238 6.43 7.00 5.59
N GLN A 239 6.23 7.32 4.31
CA GLN A 239 6.57 8.62 3.71
C GLN A 239 5.54 9.70 4.06
N TYR A 240 4.29 9.29 4.29
CA TYR A 240 3.17 10.17 4.59
C TYR A 240 3.15 10.59 6.07
#